data_1357b902b6e38473b528aaf9b9110c7f
#
_entry.id   1357b902b6e38473b528aaf9b9110c7f
#
_cell.length_a   1.000
_cell.length_b   1.000
_cell.length_c   1.000
_cell.angle_alpha   90.00
_cell.angle_beta   90.00
_cell.angle_gamma   90.00
#
_symmetry.space_group_name_H-M   'P 1'
#
loop_
_entity.id
_entity.type
_entity.pdbx_description
1 polymer ?
#
loop_
_entity_poly.entity_id
_entity_poly.type
_entity_poly.pdbx_seq_one_letter_code
_entity_poly.pdbx_strand_id
1 'polypeptide(L)'
;SAPGASAAGPAATAAPAVDAFVYFVQAGAFTRSDDAEQQRARLALLGLSAKITEREQAGRTMYRVRMGPFPMRDEADRLQARLLEQTIESQIVRVEKP
;
A
#
# COMPACT_ATOMS: atom_id res chain seq x y z
N SER A 1 20.76 -30.98 9.33
CA SER A 1 20.81 -30.23 9.50
C SER A 1 20.73 -29.67 9.84
N ALA A 2 20.56 -30.00 9.61
CA ALA A 2 20.31 -29.10 9.91
C ALA A 2 20.21 -28.42 10.17
N PRO A 3 20.18 -28.78 10.08
CA PRO A 3 19.85 -27.80 10.31
C PRO A 3 19.46 -27.15 10.34
N GLY A 4 19.21 -27.49 10.15
CA GLY A 4 18.81 -26.63 10.10
C GLY A 4 18.22 -26.29 9.99
N ALA A 5 18.05 -26.79 9.97
CA ALA A 5 17.54 -26.23 9.89
C ALA A 5 17.07 -25.79 10.05
N SER A 6 17.12 -26.16 10.08
CA SER A 6 16.71 -25.47 10.30
C SER A 6 16.27 -24.88 10.43
N ALA A 7 16.32 -25.36 10.34
CA ALA A 7 15.95 -24.62 10.49
C ALA A 7 15.38 -24.09 10.56
N ALA A 8 15.17 -24.41 10.43
CA ALA A 8 14.73 -23.67 10.48
C ALA A 8 14.11 -23.24 10.40
N GLY A 9 13.96 -23.61 10.23
CA GLY A 9 13.48 -23.05 10.11
C GLY A 9 12.81 -22.77 9.93
N PRO A 10 12.43 -22.98 9.88
CA PRO A 10 11.87 -22.50 9.61
C PRO A 10 11.26 -21.95 9.43
N ALA A 11 11.12 -22.19 9.01
CA ALA A 11 10.81 -21.56 8.83
C ALA A 11 10.03 -21.17 8.84
N ALA A 12 9.94 -21.73 8.63
CA ALA A 12 9.12 -21.19 8.58
C ALA A 12 8.47 -20.35 9.05
N THR A 13 8.36 -20.49 9.34
CA THR A 13 8.08 -19.51 10.04
C THR A 13 7.90 -18.17 9.53
N ALA A 14 8.18 -17.93 8.39
CA ALA A 14 7.97 -16.67 7.79
C ALA A 14 6.52 -16.40 7.49
N ALA A 15 5.75 -17.45 7.37
CA ALA A 15 4.34 -17.28 7.03
C ALA A 15 3.56 -16.47 8.05
N PRO A 16 3.75 -16.67 9.38
CA PRO A 16 3.02 -15.86 10.34
C PRO A 16 3.32 -14.37 10.21
N ALA A 17 4.56 -14.04 9.90
CA ALA A 17 4.93 -12.65 9.75
C ALA A 17 4.27 -12.02 8.53
N VAL A 18 4.18 -12.78 7.43
CA VAL A 18 3.52 -12.31 6.22
C VAL A 18 2.04 -12.04 6.50
N ASP A 19 1.42 -12.90 7.30
CA ASP A 19 -0.01 -12.79 7.58
C ASP A 19 -0.35 -11.70 8.57
N ALA A 20 0.64 -11.11 9.23
CA ALA A 20 0.40 -10.13 10.28
C ALA A 20 0.06 -8.75 9.72
N PHE A 21 0.39 -8.48 8.48
CA PHE A 21 0.26 -7.15 7.90
C PHE A 21 -0.41 -7.19 6.54
N VAL A 22 -1.00 -6.05 6.18
CA VAL A 22 -1.39 -5.79 4.80
C VAL A 22 -0.72 -4.48 4.39
N TYR A 23 -0.68 -4.25 3.08
CA TYR A 23 0.05 -3.12 2.52
C TYR A 23 -0.86 -2.32 1.60
N PHE A 24 -0.75 -1.01 1.71
CA PHE A 24 -1.44 -0.09 0.81
C PHE A 24 -0.41 0.72 0.05
N VAL A 25 -0.75 1.08 -1.17
CA VAL A 25 0.03 2.03 -1.94
C VAL A 25 -0.76 3.33 -1.94
N GLN A 26 -0.18 4.36 -1.33
CA GLN A 26 -0.83 5.66 -1.21
C GLN A 26 -0.27 6.58 -2.28
N ALA A 27 -1.12 6.99 -3.21
CA ALA A 27 -0.72 7.79 -4.36
C ALA A 27 -1.12 9.26 -4.18
N GLY A 28 -0.95 9.74 -2.97
CA GLY A 28 -1.15 11.14 -2.67
C GLY A 28 -2.02 11.36 -1.44
N ALA A 29 -1.85 12.53 -0.86
CA ALA A 29 -2.67 13.03 0.24
C ALA A 29 -2.95 14.49 -0.06
N PHE A 30 -4.21 14.86 -0.04
CA PHE A 30 -4.66 16.16 -0.51
C PHE A 30 -5.51 16.85 0.54
N THR A 31 -5.46 18.17 0.57
CA THR A 31 -6.32 18.94 1.45
C THR A 31 -7.69 19.22 0.84
N ARG A 32 -7.84 18.95 -0.45
CA ARG A 32 -9.10 19.17 -1.17
C ARG A 32 -9.58 17.86 -1.76
N SER A 33 -10.88 17.60 -1.60
CA SER A 33 -11.46 16.37 -2.13
C SER A 33 -11.39 16.34 -3.67
N ASP A 34 -11.48 17.51 -4.33
CA ASP A 34 -11.41 17.56 -5.78
C ASP A 34 -10.07 17.08 -6.31
N ASP A 35 -8.99 17.44 -5.62
CA ASP A 35 -7.65 17.03 -6.03
C ASP A 35 -7.49 15.51 -5.87
N ALA A 36 -8.05 14.97 -4.79
CA ALA A 36 -8.01 13.53 -4.57
C ALA A 36 -8.81 12.79 -5.65
N GLU A 37 -9.96 13.33 -6.04
CA GLU A 37 -10.79 12.72 -7.10
C GLU A 37 -10.07 12.76 -8.44
N GLN A 38 -9.35 13.83 -8.75
CA GLN A 38 -8.57 13.90 -9.98
C GLN A 38 -7.50 12.81 -10.00
N GLN A 39 -6.83 12.61 -8.87
CA GLN A 39 -5.81 11.57 -8.80
C GLN A 39 -6.43 10.19 -8.93
N ARG A 40 -7.57 9.96 -8.27
CA ARG A 40 -8.26 8.68 -8.37
C ARG A 40 -8.66 8.41 -9.82
N ALA A 41 -9.17 9.42 -10.53
CA ALA A 41 -9.57 9.29 -11.92
C ALA A 41 -8.36 8.98 -12.81
N ARG A 42 -7.22 9.62 -12.53
CA ARG A 42 -6.00 9.35 -13.27
C ARG A 42 -5.57 7.89 -13.11
N LEU A 43 -5.66 7.37 -11.89
CA LEU A 43 -5.33 5.97 -11.63
C LEU A 43 -6.30 5.04 -12.33
N ALA A 44 -7.59 5.42 -12.37
CA ALA A 44 -8.60 4.61 -13.06
C ALA A 44 -8.30 4.50 -14.55
N LEU A 45 -7.76 5.55 -15.15
CA LEU A 45 -7.36 5.50 -16.56
C LEU A 45 -6.24 4.51 -16.80
N LEU A 46 -5.46 4.22 -15.78
CA LEU A 46 -4.39 3.20 -15.86
C LEU A 46 -4.90 1.81 -15.49
N GLY A 47 -6.20 1.66 -15.29
CA GLY A 47 -6.79 0.38 -14.91
C GLY A 47 -6.69 0.06 -13.44
N LEU A 48 -6.44 1.07 -12.60
CA LEU A 48 -6.23 0.86 -11.18
C LEU A 48 -7.40 1.39 -10.38
N SER A 49 -7.82 0.62 -9.37
CA SER A 49 -8.90 1.00 -8.47
C SER A 49 -8.33 1.59 -7.20
N ALA A 50 -8.56 2.86 -6.99
CA ALA A 50 -8.12 3.53 -5.78
C ALA A 50 -9.33 3.98 -4.97
N LYS A 51 -9.14 4.09 -3.66
CA LYS A 51 -10.17 4.60 -2.75
C LYS A 51 -9.64 5.85 -2.09
N ILE A 52 -10.56 6.78 -1.83
CA ILE A 52 -10.25 7.99 -1.11
C ILE A 52 -10.73 7.81 0.32
N THR A 53 -9.83 8.03 1.28
CA THR A 53 -10.18 7.99 2.69
C THR A 53 -9.85 9.34 3.31
N GLU A 54 -10.71 9.77 4.23
CA GLU A 54 -10.50 11.02 4.95
C GLU A 54 -9.81 10.75 6.27
N ARG A 55 -8.92 11.65 6.65
CA ARG A 55 -8.25 11.55 7.92
C ARG A 55 -8.00 12.94 8.47
N GLU A 56 -8.34 13.12 9.75
CA GLU A 56 -7.96 14.31 10.49
C GLU A 56 -6.48 14.25 10.81
N GLN A 57 -5.77 15.30 10.47
CA GLN A 57 -4.34 15.37 10.76
C GLN A 57 -4.00 16.82 11.07
N ALA A 58 -3.54 17.07 12.29
CA ALA A 58 -3.15 18.39 12.75
C ALA A 58 -4.26 19.42 12.53
N GLY A 59 -5.50 19.05 12.86
CA GLY A 59 -6.66 19.94 12.73
C GLY A 59 -7.17 20.12 11.32
N ARG A 60 -6.68 19.33 10.37
CA ARG A 60 -7.09 19.43 8.97
C ARG A 60 -7.60 18.08 8.49
N THR A 61 -8.55 18.12 7.56
CA THR A 61 -9.00 16.92 6.89
C THR A 61 -8.08 16.68 5.69
N MET A 62 -7.50 15.48 5.65
CA MET A 62 -6.66 15.05 4.52
C MET A 62 -7.39 13.95 3.77
N TYR A 63 -7.33 14.03 2.45
CA TYR A 63 -7.94 13.04 1.56
C TYR A 63 -6.82 12.21 0.96
N ARG A 64 -6.78 10.92 1.36
CA ARG A 64 -5.71 10.01 0.95
C ARG A 64 -6.21 9.08 -0.14
N VAL A 65 -5.44 8.97 -1.21
CA VAL A 65 -5.78 8.10 -2.35
C VAL A 65 -4.95 6.83 -2.19
N ARG A 66 -5.62 5.71 -1.95
CA ARG A 66 -4.96 4.45 -1.61
C ARG A 66 -5.46 3.30 -2.45
N MET A 67 -4.55 2.38 -2.72
CA MET A 67 -4.85 1.13 -3.41
C MET A 67 -4.44 -0.02 -2.52
N GLY A 68 -5.19 -1.10 -2.56
CA GLY A 68 -4.97 -2.28 -1.72
C GLY A 68 -6.26 -2.65 -1.01
N PRO A 69 -6.18 -3.49 0.02
CA PRO A 69 -4.97 -3.99 0.66
C PRO A 69 -4.29 -5.10 -0.14
N PHE A 70 -2.97 -5.13 -0.06
CA PHE A 70 -2.16 -6.18 -0.66
C PHE A 70 -1.63 -7.07 0.45
N PRO A 71 -1.74 -8.39 0.33
CA PRO A 71 -1.24 -9.28 1.37
C PRO A 71 0.29 -9.36 1.43
N MET A 72 0.96 -9.02 0.32
CA MET A 72 2.40 -9.12 0.23
C MET A 72 3.01 -7.78 -0.12
N ARG A 73 4.12 -7.47 0.53
CA ARG A 73 4.83 -6.23 0.24
C ARG A 73 5.30 -6.17 -1.21
N ASP A 74 5.70 -7.31 -1.76
CA ASP A 74 6.16 -7.37 -3.15
C ASP A 74 5.12 -6.83 -4.13
N GLU A 75 3.85 -7.11 -3.86
CA GLU A 75 2.77 -6.62 -4.72
C GLU A 75 2.70 -5.10 -4.67
N ALA A 76 2.83 -4.55 -3.47
CA ALA A 76 2.82 -3.09 -3.29
C ALA A 76 4.04 -2.46 -3.97
N ASP A 77 5.21 -3.10 -3.82
CA ASP A 77 6.43 -2.61 -4.46
C ASP A 77 6.29 -2.56 -5.99
N ARG A 78 5.71 -3.61 -6.56
CA ARG A 78 5.52 -3.67 -8.02
C ARG A 78 4.57 -2.58 -8.49
N LEU A 79 3.51 -2.34 -7.73
CA LEU A 79 2.58 -1.27 -8.08
C LEU A 79 3.26 0.10 -7.96
N GLN A 80 4.04 0.30 -6.91
CA GLN A 80 4.77 1.55 -6.74
C GLN A 80 5.71 1.81 -7.93
N ALA A 81 6.43 0.78 -8.37
CA ALA A 81 7.33 0.90 -9.51
C ALA A 81 6.56 1.24 -10.78
N ARG A 82 5.40 0.62 -10.97
CA ARG A 82 4.56 0.89 -12.14
C ARG A 82 4.05 2.33 -12.15
N LEU A 83 3.65 2.83 -10.97
CA LEU A 83 3.20 4.21 -10.84
C LEU A 83 4.33 5.19 -11.14
N LEU A 84 5.53 4.86 -10.69
CA LEU A 84 6.68 5.72 -10.92
C LEU A 84 6.99 5.84 -12.41
N GLU A 85 6.78 4.77 -13.17
CA GLU A 85 6.92 4.81 -14.63
C GLU A 85 5.95 5.82 -15.26
N GLN A 86 4.84 6.08 -14.59
CA GLN A 86 3.85 7.05 -15.03
C GLN A 86 4.05 8.40 -14.34
N THR A 87 5.19 8.60 -13.71
CA THR A 87 5.55 9.80 -12.95
C THR A 87 4.58 10.09 -11.81
N ILE A 88 4.01 9.04 -11.23
CA ILE A 88 3.14 9.17 -10.07
C ILE A 88 3.92 8.68 -8.86
N GLU A 89 4.19 9.59 -7.93
CA GLU A 89 4.85 9.24 -6.68
C GLU A 89 3.87 8.58 -5.74
N SER A 90 4.36 7.64 -4.96
CA SER A 90 3.51 6.93 -4.01
C SER A 90 4.34 6.47 -2.82
N GLN A 91 3.62 6.08 -1.77
CA GLN A 91 4.23 5.56 -0.54
C GLN A 91 3.57 4.24 -0.20
N ILE A 92 4.36 3.32 0.35
CA ILE A 92 3.82 2.05 0.84
C ILE A 92 3.52 2.22 2.32
N VAL A 93 2.29 1.88 2.70
CA VAL A 93 1.83 1.98 4.08
C VAL A 93 1.56 0.57 4.58
N ARG A 94 2.23 0.18 5.65
CA ARG A 94 2.04 -1.14 6.27
C ARG A 94 1.05 -0.99 7.42
N VAL A 95 0.06 -1.88 7.43
CA VAL A 95 -1.00 -1.85 8.44
C VAL A 95 -1.15 -3.24 9.03
N GLU A 96 -1.19 -3.32 10.35
CA GLU A 96 -1.47 -4.58 11.02
C GLU A 96 -2.90 -5.02 10.74
N LYS A 97 -3.08 -6.31 10.53
CA LYS A 97 -4.41 -6.86 10.43
C LYS A 97 -5.11 -6.81 11.77
N PRO A 98 -6.43 -6.55 11.77
CA PRO A 98 -7.19 -6.58 13.01
C PRO A 98 -7.28 -7.97 13.63
#